data_136f003d1ceb4dfca99a48d5b629dee3
#
_entry.id   136f003d1ceb4dfca99a48d5b629dee3
#
_cell.length_a   1.000
_cell.length_b   1.000
_cell.length_c   1.000
_cell.angle_alpha   90.00
_cell.angle_beta   90.00
_cell.angle_gamma   90.00
#
_symmetry.space_group_name_H-M   'P 1'
#
loop_
_entity.id
_entity.type
_entity.pdbx_description
1 polymer ?
#
loop_
_entity_poly.entity_id
_entity_poly.type
_entity_poly.pdbx_seq_one_letter_code
_entity_poly.pdbx_strand_id
1 'polypeptide(L)'
;MVGLRFDNQTRSCHSNKTMFEDRIIQDIIDAWQHDQDHLERGRRQRSIPDFDSVRVLIETAFLASLNREEDRSITFSLALLQRDEIDEEQRTSGRSQLVMNFEIAEPLSVESILKLAPAVDSEMTSLAVERRDDGAQYQIWGALNYSPTTKRFNEIPGVIPELIYTRPDVLTISSRQPGSLLVSRANNLIGRFVGGEFIRATPRPFASGSMGSFLIRAVHTHSLYNRSGNEYWLIYRDALDYLLSEVASRSHGATIVLIPQRSLQHYEHERRFTYEYRFSRELGLRDLFIRLIEGPPGSMSGQIALRKLIEERLQLLAQLSAIDGALLLTDELDLISFGVTLNAPVWEGTVLIGPDAFGGGGDIFAHTKLGTRHNSTIDFIGKCPDCVAFVVSEDGPIRGIVQRDSSTLLCWPDCTESMFV
;
A
#
# COMPACT_ATOMS: atom_id res chain seq x y z
N MET A 1 55.02 22.31 47.07
CA MET A 1 53.59 22.64 46.87
C MET A 1 53.48 23.27 45.47
N VAL A 2 53.10 22.49 44.51
CA VAL A 2 52.85 22.93 43.14
C VAL A 2 51.42 22.65 42.84
N GLY A 3 50.61 23.71 42.72
CA GLY A 3 49.16 23.62 42.45
C GLY A 3 48.92 23.40 40.96
N LEU A 4 48.35 22.28 40.66
CA LEU A 4 47.72 21.97 39.32
C LEU A 4 46.37 22.61 39.23
N ARG A 5 46.23 23.65 38.39
CA ARG A 5 44.94 24.16 37.95
C ARG A 5 44.35 23.21 36.89
N PHE A 6 43.26 22.59 37.18
CA PHE A 6 42.43 21.90 36.17
C PHE A 6 41.56 22.93 35.43
N ASP A 7 41.88 23.13 34.18
CA ASP A 7 41.10 23.95 33.27
C ASP A 7 39.93 23.10 32.74
N ASN A 8 38.70 23.34 33.26
CA ASN A 8 37.48 22.70 32.85
C ASN A 8 36.94 23.42 31.60
N GLN A 9 37.44 23.10 30.43
CA GLN A 9 36.74 23.34 29.18
C GLN A 9 35.99 22.07 28.76
N THR A 10 34.82 21.89 29.32
CA THR A 10 33.81 20.94 28.77
C THR A 10 33.26 21.53 27.49
N ARG A 11 33.84 21.16 26.35
CA ARG A 11 33.21 21.30 25.04
C ARG A 11 32.02 20.33 25.02
N SER A 12 30.81 20.84 25.17
CA SER A 12 29.59 20.10 24.90
C SER A 12 29.45 19.97 23.37
N CYS A 13 30.10 18.97 22.79
CA CYS A 13 29.69 18.45 21.49
C CYS A 13 28.45 17.55 21.70
N HIS A 14 27.30 18.15 21.78
CA HIS A 14 26.07 17.43 21.46
C HIS A 14 26.04 17.26 19.94
N SER A 15 26.67 16.21 19.43
CA SER A 15 26.31 15.67 18.14
C SER A 15 24.91 15.08 18.35
N ASN A 16 23.89 15.81 17.93
CA ASN A 16 22.56 15.22 17.69
C ASN A 16 22.77 14.06 16.71
N LYS A 17 22.95 12.84 17.21
CA LYS A 17 22.85 11.64 16.39
C LYS A 17 21.41 11.59 15.92
N THR A 18 21.16 12.04 14.72
CA THR A 18 19.89 11.82 14.02
C THR A 18 19.66 10.32 13.87
N MET A 19 18.46 9.85 14.16
CA MET A 19 18.11 8.43 14.09
C MET A 19 18.08 7.94 12.65
N PHE A 20 17.59 8.77 11.74
CA PHE A 20 17.52 8.47 10.32
C PHE A 20 18.57 9.25 9.55
N GLU A 21 19.12 8.63 8.51
CA GLU A 21 19.96 9.31 7.54
C GLU A 21 19.17 10.39 6.80
N ASP A 22 19.80 11.52 6.52
CA ASP A 22 19.22 12.63 5.78
C ASP A 22 18.64 12.20 4.43
N ARG A 23 19.22 11.16 3.83
CA ARG A 23 18.75 10.57 2.58
C ARG A 23 17.32 10.04 2.69
N ILE A 24 16.97 9.38 3.79
CA ILE A 24 15.59 8.82 3.97
C ILE A 24 14.57 9.96 4.01
N ILE A 25 14.89 11.04 4.72
CA ILE A 25 14.02 12.22 4.79
C ILE A 25 13.86 12.84 3.40
N GLN A 26 14.98 12.95 2.66
CA GLN A 26 14.95 13.48 1.30
C GLN A 26 14.16 12.58 0.35
N ASP A 27 14.30 11.26 0.45
CA ASP A 27 13.54 10.30 -0.36
C ASP A 27 12.02 10.45 -0.14
N ILE A 28 11.58 10.75 1.08
CA ILE A 28 10.17 11.03 1.40
C ILE A 28 9.70 12.33 0.76
N ILE A 29 10.51 13.39 0.86
CA ILE A 29 10.20 14.70 0.26
C ILE A 29 10.14 14.60 -1.26
N ASP A 30 11.09 13.91 -1.88
CA ASP A 30 11.14 13.70 -3.31
C ASP A 30 9.93 12.88 -3.80
N ALA A 31 9.53 11.86 -3.03
CA ALA A 31 8.33 11.08 -3.33
C ALA A 31 7.04 11.92 -3.20
N TRP A 32 6.97 12.79 -2.19
CA TRP A 32 5.88 13.78 -2.05
C TRP A 32 5.81 14.72 -3.25
N GLN A 33 6.95 15.30 -3.65
CA GLN A 33 7.02 16.21 -4.78
C GLN A 33 6.57 15.52 -6.07
N HIS A 34 7.04 14.30 -6.29
CA HIS A 34 6.67 13.51 -7.44
C HIS A 34 5.15 13.22 -7.51
N ASP A 35 4.52 12.85 -6.37
CA ASP A 35 3.07 12.68 -6.30
C ASP A 35 2.35 14.00 -6.61
N GLN A 36 2.88 15.14 -6.13
CA GLN A 36 2.31 16.47 -6.38
C GLN A 36 2.37 16.89 -7.85
N ASP A 37 3.48 16.63 -8.54
CA ASP A 37 3.67 17.00 -9.94
C ASP A 37 2.70 16.25 -10.87
N HIS A 38 2.19 15.11 -10.41
CA HIS A 38 1.27 14.23 -11.15
C HIS A 38 -0.17 14.27 -10.66
N LEU A 39 -0.51 15.17 -9.74
CA LEU A 39 -1.91 15.39 -9.35
C LEU A 39 -2.75 15.87 -10.54
N GLU A 40 -3.99 15.41 -10.57
CA GLU A 40 -4.97 15.84 -11.55
C GLU A 40 -5.08 17.38 -11.58
N ARG A 41 -5.14 17.94 -12.78
CA ARG A 41 -5.32 19.38 -12.98
C ARG A 41 -6.58 19.85 -12.25
N GLY A 42 -6.42 20.74 -11.28
CA GLY A 42 -7.51 21.31 -10.48
C GLY A 42 -7.43 21.00 -8.98
N ARG A 43 -6.55 20.11 -8.55
CA ARG A 43 -6.23 20.00 -7.12
C ARG A 43 -5.28 21.12 -6.69
N ARG A 44 -5.51 21.63 -5.48
CA ARG A 44 -4.65 22.66 -4.90
C ARG A 44 -3.25 22.09 -4.66
N GLN A 45 -2.23 22.82 -5.14
CA GLN A 45 -0.87 22.52 -4.75
C GLN A 45 -0.67 22.89 -3.29
N ARG A 46 -0.25 21.92 -2.47
CA ARG A 46 0.13 22.15 -1.07
C ARG A 46 1.61 22.46 -0.98
N SER A 47 1.99 23.20 0.04
CA SER A 47 3.40 23.40 0.35
C SER A 47 4.09 22.04 0.60
N ILE A 48 5.28 21.89 0.05
CA ILE A 48 6.12 20.71 0.33
C ILE A 48 6.44 20.75 1.82
N PRO A 49 6.25 19.64 2.56
CA PRO A 49 6.66 19.57 3.95
C PRO A 49 8.15 19.88 4.08
N ASP A 50 8.51 20.73 5.00
CA ASP A 50 9.92 21.04 5.23
C ASP A 50 10.66 19.86 5.87
N PHE A 51 11.98 19.84 5.64
CA PHE A 51 12.83 18.72 6.02
C PHE A 51 12.79 18.41 7.52
N ASP A 52 12.76 19.46 8.36
CA ASP A 52 12.75 19.32 9.82
C ASP A 52 11.40 18.74 10.28
N SER A 53 10.29 19.18 9.70
CA SER A 53 8.96 18.64 9.99
C SER A 53 8.84 17.15 9.66
N VAL A 54 9.31 16.74 8.47
CA VAL A 54 9.31 15.33 8.08
C VAL A 54 10.16 14.51 9.04
N ARG A 55 11.37 15.00 9.37
CA ARG A 55 12.28 14.33 10.29
C ARG A 55 11.63 14.12 11.66
N VAL A 56 11.15 15.19 12.28
CA VAL A 56 10.57 15.12 13.62
C VAL A 56 9.37 14.17 13.65
N LEU A 57 8.50 14.24 12.64
CA LEU A 57 7.35 13.35 12.57
C LEU A 57 7.77 11.88 12.44
N ILE A 58 8.65 11.56 11.50
CA ILE A 58 9.02 10.15 11.25
C ILE A 58 9.82 9.55 12.40
N GLU A 59 10.75 10.31 12.99
CA GLU A 59 11.54 9.84 14.15
C GLU A 59 10.63 9.58 15.36
N THR A 60 9.72 10.51 15.66
CA THR A 60 8.78 10.37 16.78
C THR A 60 7.80 9.21 16.53
N ALA A 61 7.26 9.11 15.31
CA ALA A 61 6.36 8.02 14.93
C ALA A 61 7.06 6.66 14.98
N PHE A 62 8.30 6.57 14.50
CA PHE A 62 9.07 5.32 14.55
C PHE A 62 9.30 4.86 15.98
N LEU A 63 9.76 5.74 16.86
CA LEU A 63 9.95 5.41 18.28
C LEU A 63 8.63 5.00 18.94
N ALA A 64 7.54 5.69 18.64
CA ALA A 64 6.22 5.33 19.15
C ALA A 64 5.78 3.94 18.66
N SER A 65 6.05 3.61 17.38
CA SER A 65 5.68 2.33 16.79
C SER A 65 6.36 1.11 17.41
N LEU A 66 7.53 1.30 18.02
CA LEU A 66 8.27 0.21 18.68
C LEU A 66 7.65 -0.21 20.01
N ASN A 67 6.71 0.58 20.54
CA ASN A 67 6.08 0.29 21.80
C ASN A 67 4.92 -0.69 21.64
N ARG A 68 4.63 -1.42 22.71
CA ARG A 68 3.50 -2.35 22.80
C ARG A 68 2.70 -2.05 24.05
N GLU A 69 1.40 -2.20 23.96
CA GLU A 69 0.49 -2.14 25.10
C GLU A 69 -0.19 -3.50 25.23
N GLU A 70 -0.06 -4.14 26.38
CA GLU A 70 -0.61 -5.49 26.65
C GLU A 70 -0.32 -6.51 25.53
N ASP A 71 0.93 -6.56 25.04
CA ASP A 71 1.42 -7.40 23.94
C ASP A 71 0.82 -7.07 22.56
N ARG A 72 0.02 -6.02 22.44
CA ARG A 72 -0.50 -5.52 21.15
C ARG A 72 0.35 -4.41 20.59
N SER A 73 0.52 -4.41 19.29
CA SER A 73 1.15 -3.30 18.58
C SER A 73 0.27 -2.05 18.69
N ILE A 74 0.89 -0.91 18.98
CA ILE A 74 0.16 0.35 19.04
C ILE A 74 0.01 0.88 17.62
N THR A 75 -1.24 1.09 17.22
CA THR A 75 -1.59 1.68 15.94
C THR A 75 -1.96 3.14 16.10
N PHE A 76 -1.46 3.99 15.22
CA PHE A 76 -1.77 5.41 15.23
C PHE A 76 -1.59 6.03 13.83
N SER A 77 -2.11 7.21 13.64
CA SER A 77 -1.92 8.03 12.45
C SER A 77 -1.68 9.48 12.87
N LEU A 78 -0.65 10.12 12.31
CA LEU A 78 -0.27 11.52 12.52
C LEU A 78 -0.47 12.26 11.20
N ALA A 79 -1.11 13.43 11.22
CA ALA A 79 -1.28 14.30 10.05
C ALA A 79 -0.61 15.66 10.32
N LEU A 80 0.32 16.07 9.47
CA LEU A 80 0.98 17.38 9.55
C LEU A 80 0.04 18.44 8.95
N LEU A 81 -0.67 19.16 9.81
CA LEU A 81 -1.67 20.15 9.41
C LEU A 81 -1.71 21.30 10.40
N GLN A 82 -1.55 22.52 9.89
CA GLN A 82 -1.70 23.70 10.70
C GLN A 82 -3.19 23.96 11.02
N ARG A 83 -3.47 24.47 12.19
CA ARG A 83 -4.84 24.67 12.68
C ARG A 83 -5.65 25.65 11.81
N ASP A 84 -5.01 26.67 11.27
CA ASP A 84 -5.59 27.67 10.38
C ASP A 84 -5.87 27.15 8.95
N GLU A 85 -5.20 26.10 8.52
CA GLU A 85 -5.42 25.51 7.20
C GLU A 85 -6.74 24.74 7.08
N ILE A 86 -7.32 24.29 8.19
CA ILE A 86 -8.57 23.51 8.21
C ILE A 86 -9.75 24.31 7.71
N ASP A 87 -9.93 25.52 8.22
CA ASP A 87 -11.07 26.35 7.85
C ASP A 87 -11.13 26.62 6.34
N GLU A 88 -9.98 26.70 5.70
CA GLU A 88 -9.91 26.90 4.27
C GLU A 88 -10.23 25.63 3.49
N GLU A 89 -9.80 24.45 3.98
CA GLU A 89 -10.10 23.17 3.34
C GLU A 89 -11.57 22.78 3.48
N GLN A 90 -12.17 22.99 4.62
CA GLN A 90 -13.61 22.80 4.82
C GLN A 90 -14.44 23.69 3.91
N ARG A 91 -14.02 24.95 3.68
CA ARG A 91 -14.71 25.90 2.80
C ARG A 91 -14.59 25.53 1.33
N THR A 92 -13.42 24.99 0.91
CA THR A 92 -13.14 24.69 -0.51
C THR A 92 -13.64 23.32 -0.95
N SER A 93 -13.65 22.32 -0.05
CA SER A 93 -14.00 20.94 -0.42
C SER A 93 -15.49 20.61 -0.26
N GLY A 94 -16.26 21.45 0.46
CA GLY A 94 -17.65 21.13 0.80
C GLY A 94 -17.79 19.87 1.65
N ARG A 95 -16.70 19.35 2.22
CA ARG A 95 -16.62 18.10 2.96
C ARG A 95 -16.51 18.40 4.45
N SER A 96 -17.43 17.87 5.21
CA SER A 96 -17.43 17.98 6.66
C SER A 96 -16.49 16.94 7.25
N GLN A 97 -15.23 17.33 7.50
CA GLN A 97 -14.36 16.56 8.38
C GLN A 97 -14.71 16.90 9.83
N LEU A 98 -14.89 15.88 10.66
CA LEU A 98 -15.05 16.12 12.08
C LEU A 98 -13.68 16.41 12.70
N VAL A 99 -13.47 17.63 13.13
CA VAL A 99 -12.25 18.07 13.79
C VAL A 99 -12.51 18.13 15.29
N MET A 100 -11.77 17.35 16.05
CA MET A 100 -11.78 17.39 17.52
C MET A 100 -10.61 18.26 17.97
N ASN A 101 -10.87 19.50 18.36
CA ASN A 101 -9.85 20.40 18.90
C ASN A 101 -9.60 20.12 20.38
N PHE A 102 -8.36 19.95 20.77
CA PHE A 102 -8.00 19.88 22.19
C PHE A 102 -7.96 21.31 22.76
N GLU A 103 -8.51 21.49 23.95
CA GLU A 103 -8.44 22.76 24.65
C GLU A 103 -6.99 23.14 24.96
N ILE A 104 -6.20 22.15 25.34
CA ILE A 104 -4.74 22.28 25.56
C ILE A 104 -4.05 21.33 24.62
N ALA A 105 -3.19 21.86 23.74
CA ALA A 105 -2.39 21.05 22.86
C ALA A 105 -1.30 20.30 23.64
N GLU A 106 -1.06 19.04 23.26
CA GLU A 106 -0.02 18.19 23.86
C GLU A 106 1.28 18.32 23.05
N PRO A 107 2.46 18.35 23.67
CA PRO A 107 3.71 18.29 22.92
C PRO A 107 3.77 17.04 22.03
N LEU A 108 4.32 17.13 20.82
CA LEU A 108 4.57 15.95 20.00
C LEU A 108 5.72 15.15 20.65
N SER A 109 5.39 14.04 21.22
CA SER A 109 6.33 13.11 21.87
C SER A 109 5.82 11.67 21.76
N VAL A 110 6.73 10.72 21.96
CA VAL A 110 6.35 9.30 22.05
C VAL A 110 5.26 9.08 23.10
N GLU A 111 5.44 9.67 24.29
CA GLU A 111 4.50 9.53 25.40
C GLU A 111 3.11 10.07 25.04
N SER A 112 3.02 11.25 24.40
CA SER A 112 1.75 11.82 23.96
C SER A 112 1.06 10.98 22.91
N ILE A 113 1.82 10.40 21.96
CA ILE A 113 1.25 9.49 20.95
C ILE A 113 0.69 8.23 21.65
N LEU A 114 1.46 7.60 22.52
CA LEU A 114 1.04 6.38 23.23
C LEU A 114 -0.22 6.63 24.09
N LYS A 115 -0.31 7.79 24.73
CA LYS A 115 -1.47 8.21 25.53
C LYS A 115 -2.72 8.41 24.68
N LEU A 116 -2.58 8.98 23.48
CA LEU A 116 -3.69 9.37 22.63
C LEU A 116 -4.10 8.29 21.63
N ALA A 117 -3.20 7.41 21.23
CA ALA A 117 -3.45 6.35 20.24
C ALA A 117 -4.66 5.45 20.59
N PRO A 118 -4.86 5.00 21.84
CA PRO A 118 -6.01 4.17 22.18
C PRO A 118 -7.38 4.88 22.07
N ALA A 119 -7.38 6.21 22.05
CA ALA A 119 -8.60 7.02 21.96
C ALA A 119 -9.08 7.25 20.53
N VAL A 120 -8.29 6.87 19.53
CA VAL A 120 -8.58 7.14 18.13
C VAL A 120 -8.44 5.86 17.29
N ASP A 121 -9.36 5.68 16.35
CA ASP A 121 -9.23 4.64 15.34
C ASP A 121 -8.26 5.12 14.25
N SER A 122 -7.08 4.54 14.17
CA SER A 122 -6.03 4.97 13.23
C SER A 122 -6.40 4.78 11.75
N GLU A 123 -7.44 3.99 11.45
CA GLU A 123 -7.95 3.85 10.08
C GLU A 123 -8.81 5.05 9.67
N MET A 124 -9.54 5.62 10.63
CA MET A 124 -10.50 6.69 10.40
C MET A 124 -10.11 8.02 11.01
N THR A 125 -9.02 8.07 11.77
CA THR A 125 -8.65 9.26 12.53
C THR A 125 -7.15 9.44 12.55
N SER A 126 -6.68 10.67 12.29
CA SER A 126 -5.29 11.07 12.50
C SER A 126 -5.20 12.10 13.61
N LEU A 127 -4.18 11.98 14.45
CA LEU A 127 -3.77 13.03 15.37
C LEU A 127 -3.19 14.19 14.57
N ALA A 128 -3.74 15.38 14.73
CA ALA A 128 -3.33 16.57 14.00
C ALA A 128 -2.13 17.22 14.66
N VAL A 129 -1.04 17.34 13.91
CA VAL A 129 0.24 17.89 14.37
C VAL A 129 0.52 19.20 13.67
N GLU A 130 0.91 20.20 14.43
CA GLU A 130 1.34 21.50 13.92
C GLU A 130 2.69 21.91 14.50
N ARG A 131 3.40 22.79 13.79
CA ARG A 131 4.57 23.47 14.30
C ARG A 131 4.13 24.66 15.13
N ARG A 132 4.68 24.84 16.33
CA ARG A 132 4.36 26.00 17.18
C ARG A 132 4.91 27.29 16.59
N ASP A 133 4.30 28.42 16.95
CA ASP A 133 4.70 29.76 16.50
C ASP A 133 6.15 30.12 16.87
N ASP A 134 6.69 29.52 17.95
CA ASP A 134 8.10 29.66 18.33
C ASP A 134 9.07 28.96 17.36
N GLY A 135 8.52 28.17 16.42
CA GLY A 135 9.27 27.51 15.34
C GLY A 135 10.16 26.34 15.74
N ALA A 136 10.29 26.06 17.04
CA ALA A 136 11.23 25.06 17.56
C ALA A 136 10.57 23.74 17.97
N GLN A 137 9.27 23.75 18.23
CA GLN A 137 8.54 22.61 18.78
C GLN A 137 7.30 22.26 17.96
N TYR A 138 6.92 20.99 18.02
CA TYR A 138 5.70 20.47 17.42
C TYR A 138 4.72 20.07 18.52
N GLN A 139 3.42 20.18 18.22
CA GLN A 139 2.36 19.82 19.16
C GLN A 139 1.22 19.09 18.46
N ILE A 140 0.56 18.21 19.20
CA ILE A 140 -0.68 17.55 18.81
C ILE A 140 -1.81 18.46 19.30
N TRP A 141 -2.53 19.08 18.38
CA TRP A 141 -3.57 20.06 18.73
C TRP A 141 -4.98 19.51 18.64
N GLY A 142 -5.15 18.31 18.07
CA GLY A 142 -6.47 17.72 17.91
C GLY A 142 -6.44 16.39 17.20
N ALA A 143 -7.61 15.95 16.76
CA ALA A 143 -7.77 14.76 15.94
C ALA A 143 -8.71 15.03 14.76
N LEU A 144 -8.34 14.55 13.59
CA LEU A 144 -9.10 14.65 12.35
C LEU A 144 -9.79 13.31 12.12
N ASN A 145 -11.13 13.31 12.24
CA ASN A 145 -11.89 12.12 11.88
C ASN A 145 -12.38 12.25 10.44
N TYR A 146 -12.05 11.26 9.63
CA TYR A 146 -12.56 11.09 8.29
C TYR A 146 -13.37 9.80 8.27
N SER A 147 -14.62 9.87 7.86
CA SER A 147 -15.46 8.68 7.75
C SER A 147 -14.80 7.63 6.87
N PRO A 148 -15.02 6.34 7.17
CA PRO A 148 -14.46 5.30 6.34
C PRO A 148 -14.91 5.54 4.91
N THR A 149 -13.95 5.60 3.99
CA THR A 149 -14.26 5.38 2.59
C THR A 149 -14.96 4.05 2.55
N THR A 150 -16.21 4.04 2.14
CA THR A 150 -16.85 2.78 1.74
C THR A 150 -15.86 2.12 0.80
N LYS A 151 -15.40 0.92 1.18
CA LYS A 151 -14.43 0.16 0.40
C LYS A 151 -14.79 0.30 -1.08
N ARG A 152 -13.83 0.51 -1.96
CA ARG A 152 -14.02 0.87 -3.39
C ARG A 152 -15.09 0.05 -4.12
N PHE A 153 -15.37 -1.17 -3.67
CA PHE A 153 -16.44 -2.02 -4.18
C PHE A 153 -17.86 -1.45 -4.01
N ASN A 154 -18.05 -0.44 -3.19
CA ASN A 154 -19.34 0.23 -3.03
C ASN A 154 -19.54 1.40 -4.01
N GLU A 155 -18.54 1.77 -4.80
CA GLU A 155 -18.69 2.75 -5.86
C GLU A 155 -19.43 2.12 -7.04
N ILE A 156 -20.73 2.37 -7.11
CA ILE A 156 -21.56 1.96 -8.25
C ILE A 156 -21.35 2.98 -9.37
N PRO A 157 -20.88 2.59 -10.58
CA PRO A 157 -20.86 3.49 -11.71
C PRO A 157 -22.24 4.11 -11.94
N GLY A 158 -22.36 5.43 -11.94
CA GLY A 158 -23.62 6.15 -12.15
C GLY A 158 -24.44 6.46 -10.90
N VAL A 159 -24.04 6.00 -9.73
CA VAL A 159 -24.50 6.55 -8.46
C VAL A 159 -23.47 7.60 -8.04
N ILE A 160 -23.93 8.82 -7.79
CA ILE A 160 -23.10 9.90 -7.28
C ILE A 160 -22.26 9.33 -6.15
N PRO A 161 -20.93 9.44 -6.18
CA PRO A 161 -20.10 9.04 -5.06
C PRO A 161 -20.47 9.98 -3.90
N GLU A 162 -21.54 9.65 -3.22
CA GLU A 162 -21.86 10.29 -1.97
C GLU A 162 -20.79 9.87 -1.01
N LEU A 163 -19.90 10.82 -0.78
CA LEU A 163 -19.03 10.85 0.37
C LEU A 163 -17.82 9.88 0.28
N ILE A 164 -16.99 10.05 -0.73
CA ILE A 164 -15.60 9.65 -0.58
C ILE A 164 -14.99 10.63 0.42
N TYR A 165 -15.00 10.28 1.69
CA TYR A 165 -14.27 11.01 2.70
C TYR A 165 -12.79 10.77 2.47
N THR A 166 -12.14 11.68 1.80
CA THR A 166 -10.72 11.63 1.58
C THR A 166 -10.02 12.13 2.84
N ARG A 167 -8.94 11.48 3.20
CA ARG A 167 -7.97 12.03 4.15
C ARG A 167 -7.55 13.42 3.68
N PRO A 168 -7.20 14.34 4.59
CA PRO A 168 -6.72 15.66 4.20
C PRO A 168 -5.49 15.53 3.29
N ASP A 169 -5.36 16.44 2.33
CA ASP A 169 -4.23 16.48 1.40
C ASP A 169 -2.97 17.03 2.10
N VAL A 170 -2.49 16.29 3.10
CA VAL A 170 -1.33 16.61 3.92
C VAL A 170 -0.47 15.37 4.12
N LEU A 171 0.76 15.57 4.58
CA LEU A 171 1.64 14.47 4.98
C LEU A 171 1.00 13.73 6.16
N THR A 172 0.80 12.43 5.98
CA THR A 172 0.29 11.53 7.03
C THR A 172 1.29 10.40 7.25
N ILE A 173 1.62 10.12 8.50
CA ILE A 173 2.47 9.01 8.91
C ILE A 173 1.67 8.11 9.83
N SER A 174 1.51 6.86 9.46
CA SER A 174 0.73 5.87 10.23
C SER A 174 1.58 4.67 10.58
N SER A 175 1.34 4.07 11.74
CA SER A 175 1.94 2.81 12.15
C SER A 175 0.85 1.77 12.41
N ARG A 176 1.09 0.55 11.94
CA ARG A 176 0.24 -0.62 12.21
C ARG A 176 1.02 -1.77 12.80
N GLN A 177 2.34 -1.75 12.65
CA GLN A 177 3.26 -2.77 13.13
C GLN A 177 4.50 -2.12 13.71
N PRO A 178 5.16 -2.74 14.72
CA PRO A 178 6.37 -2.23 15.31
C PRO A 178 7.47 -2.02 14.25
N GLY A 179 8.04 -0.81 14.21
CA GLY A 179 9.13 -0.46 13.30
C GLY A 179 8.73 -0.30 11.83
N SER A 180 7.44 -0.35 11.51
CA SER A 180 6.92 -0.12 10.16
C SER A 180 6.03 1.12 10.13
N LEU A 181 6.33 2.04 9.20
CA LEU A 181 5.56 3.27 9.00
C LEU A 181 5.06 3.37 7.57
N LEU A 182 3.82 3.81 7.41
CA LEU A 182 3.24 4.20 6.13
C LEU A 182 3.32 5.71 6.01
N VAL A 183 3.84 6.20 4.90
CA VAL A 183 3.89 7.62 4.55
C VAL A 183 2.93 7.86 3.42
N SER A 184 2.01 8.79 3.60
CA SER A 184 0.93 9.02 2.65
C SER A 184 0.58 10.48 2.48
N ARG A 185 -0.10 10.78 1.38
CA ARG A 185 -0.71 12.05 1.07
C ARG A 185 -2.17 11.83 0.67
N ALA A 186 -3.09 12.42 1.38
CA ALA A 186 -4.51 12.10 1.23
C ALA A 186 -4.71 10.57 1.29
N ASN A 187 -5.31 9.99 0.26
CA ASN A 187 -5.49 8.53 0.15
C ASN A 187 -4.38 7.84 -0.65
N ASN A 188 -3.34 8.55 -1.06
CA ASN A 188 -2.24 7.97 -1.85
C ASN A 188 -1.09 7.55 -0.94
N LEU A 189 -0.68 6.30 -1.02
CA LEU A 189 0.55 5.85 -0.39
C LEU A 189 1.74 6.43 -1.16
N ILE A 190 2.63 7.14 -0.46
CA ILE A 190 3.89 7.65 -1.00
C ILE A 190 4.99 6.61 -0.84
N GLY A 191 4.99 5.90 0.28
CA GLY A 191 5.95 4.84 0.55
C GLY A 191 5.83 4.29 1.96
N ARG A 192 6.71 3.34 2.25
CA ARG A 192 6.80 2.66 3.54
C ARG A 192 8.21 2.76 4.09
N PHE A 193 8.31 2.95 5.37
CA PHE A 193 9.55 2.73 6.10
C PHE A 193 9.49 1.37 6.79
N VAL A 194 10.38 0.47 6.38
CA VAL A 194 10.41 -0.93 6.85
C VAL A 194 11.85 -1.42 6.86
N GLY A 195 12.26 -2.15 7.91
CA GLY A 195 13.60 -2.73 7.99
C GLY A 195 14.76 -1.72 7.93
N GLY A 196 14.50 -0.45 8.25
CA GLY A 196 15.51 0.62 8.20
C GLY A 196 15.63 1.31 6.83
N GLU A 197 14.82 0.93 5.85
CA GLU A 197 14.81 1.50 4.50
C GLU A 197 13.46 2.14 4.18
N PHE A 198 13.49 3.21 3.37
CA PHE A 198 12.27 3.79 2.79
C PHE A 198 12.03 3.16 1.41
N ILE A 199 10.91 2.46 1.28
CA ILE A 199 10.45 1.84 0.04
C ILE A 199 9.39 2.75 -0.56
N ARG A 200 9.71 3.37 -1.69
CA ARG A 200 8.77 4.23 -2.40
C ARG A 200 7.64 3.39 -3.00
N ALA A 201 6.40 3.80 -2.78
CA ALA A 201 5.24 3.19 -3.42
C ALA A 201 5.23 3.48 -4.92
N THR A 202 4.74 2.53 -5.70
CA THR A 202 4.53 2.74 -7.13
C THR A 202 3.21 3.48 -7.33
N PRO A 203 3.20 4.69 -7.90
CA PRO A 203 1.96 5.43 -8.12
C PRO A 203 1.04 4.66 -9.08
N ARG A 204 -0.18 4.35 -8.63
CA ARG A 204 -1.25 3.73 -9.42
C ARG A 204 -0.78 2.54 -10.25
N PRO A 205 -0.20 1.49 -9.64
CA PRO A 205 0.47 0.40 -10.36
C PRO A 205 -0.45 -0.32 -11.34
N PHE A 206 -1.77 -0.40 -11.04
CA PHE A 206 -2.75 -1.10 -11.87
C PHE A 206 -3.54 -0.17 -12.79
N ALA A 207 -3.49 1.15 -12.61
CA ALA A 207 -4.31 2.10 -13.38
C ALA A 207 -3.73 2.41 -14.76
N SER A 208 -2.41 2.37 -14.90
CA SER A 208 -1.73 2.73 -16.14
C SER A 208 -0.31 2.18 -16.16
N GLY A 209 0.40 2.37 -17.29
CA GLY A 209 1.78 1.95 -17.42
C GLY A 209 1.96 0.45 -17.64
N SER A 210 3.16 -0.04 -17.35
CA SER A 210 3.57 -1.39 -17.71
C SER A 210 2.85 -2.47 -16.93
N MET A 211 2.65 -2.31 -15.61
CA MET A 211 1.93 -3.30 -14.80
C MET A 211 0.48 -3.43 -15.27
N GLY A 212 -0.24 -2.32 -15.43
CA GLY A 212 -1.60 -2.32 -15.99
C GLY A 212 -1.63 -2.96 -17.38
N SER A 213 -0.67 -2.67 -18.24
CA SER A 213 -0.58 -3.29 -19.57
C SER A 213 -0.34 -4.79 -19.52
N PHE A 214 0.41 -5.30 -18.55
CA PHE A 214 0.58 -6.74 -18.35
C PHE A 214 -0.70 -7.40 -17.86
N LEU A 215 -1.36 -6.82 -16.87
CA LEU A 215 -2.63 -7.33 -16.34
C LEU A 215 -3.75 -7.26 -17.40
N ILE A 216 -3.85 -6.15 -18.14
CA ILE A 216 -4.81 -6.02 -19.24
C ILE A 216 -4.58 -7.08 -20.31
N ARG A 217 -3.35 -7.43 -20.67
CA ARG A 217 -3.09 -8.50 -21.64
C ARG A 217 -3.60 -9.86 -21.16
N ALA A 218 -3.46 -10.15 -19.87
CA ALA A 218 -4.04 -11.36 -19.28
C ALA A 218 -5.57 -11.38 -19.43
N VAL A 219 -6.23 -10.23 -19.23
CA VAL A 219 -7.69 -10.06 -19.30
C VAL A 219 -8.22 -9.88 -20.73
N HIS A 220 -7.39 -9.36 -21.67
CA HIS A 220 -7.80 -9.02 -23.06
C HIS A 220 -8.25 -10.22 -23.90
N THR A 221 -7.87 -11.41 -23.54
CA THR A 221 -8.33 -12.62 -24.22
C THR A 221 -9.77 -12.97 -23.90
N HIS A 222 -10.40 -12.21 -23.00
CA HIS A 222 -11.76 -12.49 -22.53
C HIS A 222 -12.82 -11.83 -23.41
N SER A 223 -13.90 -12.59 -23.72
CA SER A 223 -15.03 -12.09 -24.51
C SER A 223 -15.77 -10.92 -23.86
N LEU A 224 -15.70 -10.79 -22.53
CA LEU A 224 -16.33 -9.71 -21.77
C LEU A 224 -15.58 -8.39 -21.91
N TYR A 225 -14.26 -8.41 -21.91
CA TYR A 225 -13.49 -7.20 -22.16
C TYR A 225 -13.86 -6.55 -23.50
N ASN A 226 -14.09 -7.38 -24.52
CA ASN A 226 -14.51 -6.92 -25.84
C ASN A 226 -15.95 -6.37 -25.86
N ARG A 227 -16.83 -6.76 -24.93
CA ARG A 227 -18.22 -6.32 -24.84
C ARG A 227 -18.43 -5.11 -23.95
N SER A 228 -17.76 -5.06 -22.81
CA SER A 228 -18.00 -4.09 -21.72
C SER A 228 -16.79 -3.18 -21.44
N GLY A 229 -15.71 -3.31 -22.20
CA GLY A 229 -14.55 -2.42 -22.23
C GLY A 229 -13.99 -2.06 -20.84
N ASN A 230 -14.11 -0.78 -20.50
CA ASN A 230 -13.54 -0.24 -19.27
C ASN A 230 -14.19 -0.73 -17.98
N GLU A 231 -15.49 -1.12 -18.01
CA GLU A 231 -16.18 -1.56 -16.78
C GLU A 231 -15.59 -2.86 -16.23
N TYR A 232 -15.33 -3.84 -17.10
CA TYR A 232 -14.72 -5.10 -16.67
C TYR A 232 -13.32 -4.87 -16.08
N TRP A 233 -12.52 -4.03 -16.73
CA TRP A 233 -11.20 -3.68 -16.24
C TRP A 233 -11.23 -3.01 -14.85
N LEU A 234 -12.16 -2.08 -14.64
CA LEU A 234 -12.30 -1.40 -13.36
C LEU A 234 -12.68 -2.38 -12.24
N ILE A 235 -13.66 -3.25 -12.48
CA ILE A 235 -14.07 -4.26 -11.50
C ILE A 235 -12.93 -5.24 -11.21
N TYR A 236 -12.24 -5.70 -12.24
CA TYR A 236 -11.11 -6.62 -12.11
C TYR A 236 -9.97 -6.00 -11.31
N ARG A 237 -9.58 -4.77 -11.66
CA ARG A 237 -8.54 -4.02 -10.95
C ARG A 237 -8.90 -3.84 -9.47
N ASP A 238 -10.11 -3.40 -9.19
CA ASP A 238 -10.58 -3.17 -7.84
C ASP A 238 -10.65 -4.48 -7.03
N ALA A 239 -11.02 -5.60 -7.67
CA ALA A 239 -11.01 -6.92 -7.06
C ALA A 239 -9.58 -7.38 -6.72
N LEU A 240 -8.63 -7.17 -7.63
CA LEU A 240 -7.23 -7.52 -7.41
C LEU A 240 -6.62 -6.67 -6.29
N ASP A 241 -6.84 -5.36 -6.30
CA ASP A 241 -6.37 -4.45 -5.25
C ASP A 241 -6.95 -4.84 -3.88
N TYR A 242 -8.25 -5.13 -3.84
CA TYR A 242 -8.91 -5.59 -2.62
C TYR A 242 -8.30 -6.91 -2.09
N LEU A 243 -8.10 -7.90 -2.97
CA LEU A 243 -7.48 -9.18 -2.60
C LEU A 243 -6.09 -8.97 -2.00
N LEU A 244 -5.24 -8.20 -2.69
CA LEU A 244 -3.87 -7.93 -2.24
C LEU A 244 -3.85 -7.18 -0.90
N SER A 245 -4.74 -6.21 -0.73
CA SER A 245 -4.90 -5.46 0.51
C SER A 245 -5.35 -6.35 1.67
N GLU A 246 -6.32 -7.25 1.45
CA GLU A 246 -6.78 -8.20 2.46
C GLU A 246 -5.68 -9.20 2.86
N VAL A 247 -4.84 -9.64 1.90
CA VAL A 247 -3.69 -10.49 2.19
C VAL A 247 -2.65 -9.74 3.03
N ALA A 248 -2.32 -8.52 2.64
CA ALA A 248 -1.32 -7.71 3.35
C ALA A 248 -1.78 -7.34 4.77
N SER A 249 -3.08 -7.08 4.98
CA SER A 249 -3.64 -6.76 6.30
C SER A 249 -3.52 -7.89 7.33
N ARG A 250 -3.30 -9.13 6.87
CA ARG A 250 -3.18 -10.32 7.74
C ARG A 250 -1.78 -10.51 8.33
N SER A 251 -0.82 -9.63 7.99
CA SER A 251 0.54 -9.63 8.55
C SER A 251 1.28 -10.98 8.46
N HIS A 252 1.01 -11.76 7.41
CA HIS A 252 1.80 -12.93 7.04
C HIS A 252 2.15 -12.89 5.57
N GLY A 253 3.35 -13.30 5.27
CA GLY A 253 3.82 -13.28 3.89
C GLY A 253 3.05 -14.27 3.03
N ALA A 254 2.74 -13.88 1.79
CA ALA A 254 2.03 -14.73 0.84
C ALA A 254 2.61 -14.59 -0.58
N THR A 255 2.39 -15.60 -1.41
CA THR A 255 2.65 -15.54 -2.85
C THR A 255 1.34 -15.80 -3.59
N ILE A 256 0.97 -14.90 -4.51
CA ILE A 256 -0.18 -15.03 -5.38
C ILE A 256 0.33 -15.08 -6.81
N VAL A 257 -0.05 -16.10 -7.57
CA VAL A 257 0.34 -16.25 -8.97
C VAL A 257 -0.90 -16.27 -9.84
N LEU A 258 -0.93 -15.39 -10.83
CA LEU A 258 -1.97 -15.35 -11.86
C LEU A 258 -1.45 -16.08 -13.10
N ILE A 259 -2.14 -17.16 -13.49
CA ILE A 259 -1.80 -17.96 -14.67
C ILE A 259 -2.91 -17.85 -15.71
N PRO A 260 -2.61 -17.42 -16.95
CA PRO A 260 -3.60 -17.45 -18.02
C PRO A 260 -4.19 -18.86 -18.19
N GLN A 261 -5.52 -18.96 -18.24
CA GLN A 261 -6.23 -20.23 -18.37
C GLN A 261 -5.70 -21.06 -19.56
N ARG A 262 -5.31 -20.40 -20.64
CA ARG A 262 -4.74 -21.04 -21.84
C ARG A 262 -3.39 -21.71 -21.60
N SER A 263 -2.61 -21.23 -20.65
CA SER A 263 -1.23 -21.67 -20.36
C SER A 263 -1.18 -22.69 -19.23
N LEU A 264 -2.26 -22.85 -18.48
CA LEU A 264 -2.32 -23.69 -17.30
C LEU A 264 -1.91 -25.16 -17.60
N GLN A 265 -2.50 -25.77 -18.63
CA GLN A 265 -2.19 -27.16 -19.02
C GLN A 265 -0.74 -27.33 -19.45
N HIS A 266 -0.17 -26.33 -20.13
CA HIS A 266 1.22 -26.34 -20.55
C HIS A 266 2.16 -26.37 -19.33
N TYR A 267 1.95 -25.50 -18.35
CA TYR A 267 2.77 -25.43 -17.15
C TYR A 267 2.55 -26.62 -16.21
N GLU A 268 1.36 -27.21 -16.18
CA GLU A 268 1.11 -28.50 -15.53
C GLU A 268 1.94 -29.62 -16.16
N HIS A 269 1.94 -29.71 -17.49
CA HIS A 269 2.72 -30.72 -18.22
C HIS A 269 4.22 -30.56 -17.96
N GLU A 270 4.71 -29.33 -17.92
CA GLU A 270 6.12 -29.03 -17.58
C GLU A 270 6.43 -29.17 -16.08
N ARG A 271 5.46 -29.52 -15.25
CA ARG A 271 5.60 -29.67 -13.79
C ARG A 271 6.15 -28.42 -13.12
N ARG A 272 5.76 -27.23 -13.60
CA ARG A 272 6.20 -25.94 -13.04
C ARG A 272 5.71 -25.71 -11.63
N PHE A 273 4.71 -26.45 -11.17
CA PHE A 273 4.20 -26.40 -9.83
C PHE A 273 3.63 -27.75 -9.39
N THR A 274 3.56 -27.93 -8.08
CA THR A 274 2.93 -29.10 -7.44
C THR A 274 1.78 -28.64 -6.58
N TYR A 275 0.62 -29.20 -6.82
CA TYR A 275 -0.58 -28.91 -6.04
C TYR A 275 -0.57 -29.64 -4.71
N GLU A 276 -0.92 -28.95 -3.64
CA GLU A 276 -1.27 -29.58 -2.37
C GLU A 276 -2.79 -29.72 -2.26
N TYR A 277 -3.53 -28.63 -2.54
CA TYR A 277 -5.00 -28.60 -2.49
C TYR A 277 -5.56 -28.04 -3.78
N ARG A 278 -6.20 -28.90 -4.58
CA ARG A 278 -6.83 -28.51 -5.85
C ARG A 278 -8.33 -28.40 -5.70
N PHE A 279 -8.91 -27.35 -6.27
CA PHE A 279 -10.36 -27.13 -6.23
C PHE A 279 -11.02 -27.37 -7.58
N SER A 280 -12.27 -27.82 -7.55
CA SER A 280 -13.19 -27.68 -8.67
C SER A 280 -13.67 -26.23 -8.74
N ARG A 281 -13.94 -25.73 -9.94
CA ARG A 281 -14.16 -24.29 -10.30
C ARG A 281 -15.24 -23.51 -9.53
N GLU A 282 -15.74 -23.99 -8.42
CA GLU A 282 -16.89 -23.41 -7.71
C GLU A 282 -16.62 -22.09 -6.97
N LEU A 283 -15.35 -21.71 -6.80
CA LEU A 283 -14.94 -20.47 -6.13
C LEU A 283 -14.48 -19.36 -7.11
N GLY A 284 -14.96 -19.40 -8.35
CA GLY A 284 -14.63 -18.41 -9.34
C GLY A 284 -15.25 -17.05 -9.10
N LEU A 285 -14.51 -15.98 -9.47
CA LEU A 285 -15.01 -14.60 -9.48
C LEU A 285 -15.60 -14.23 -10.84
N ARG A 286 -15.20 -14.91 -11.90
CA ARG A 286 -15.62 -14.67 -13.29
C ARG A 286 -17.13 -14.53 -13.43
N ASP A 287 -17.89 -15.55 -12.99
CA ASP A 287 -19.34 -15.54 -13.15
C ASP A 287 -20.02 -14.41 -12.38
N LEU A 288 -19.43 -13.99 -11.26
CA LEU A 288 -19.92 -12.84 -10.50
C LEU A 288 -19.65 -11.52 -11.22
N PHE A 289 -18.47 -11.37 -11.84
CA PHE A 289 -18.16 -10.20 -12.65
C PHE A 289 -19.09 -10.10 -13.86
N ILE A 290 -19.34 -11.21 -14.55
CA ILE A 290 -20.31 -11.27 -15.65
C ILE A 290 -21.69 -10.82 -15.18
N ARG A 291 -22.19 -11.38 -14.08
CA ARG A 291 -23.50 -11.02 -13.53
C ARG A 291 -23.58 -9.56 -13.07
N LEU A 292 -22.48 -8.99 -12.58
CA LEU A 292 -22.43 -7.61 -12.17
C LEU A 292 -22.50 -6.65 -13.37
N ILE A 293 -21.90 -7.03 -14.51
CA ILE A 293 -21.86 -6.23 -15.73
C ILE A 293 -23.10 -6.43 -16.59
N GLU A 294 -23.52 -7.69 -16.80
CA GLU A 294 -24.64 -8.06 -17.70
C GLU A 294 -25.98 -8.18 -16.97
N GLY A 295 -25.97 -8.06 -15.64
CA GLY A 295 -27.20 -8.17 -14.85
C GLY A 295 -28.22 -7.11 -15.24
N PRO A 296 -29.52 -7.40 -15.12
CA PRO A 296 -30.57 -6.47 -15.52
C PRO A 296 -30.38 -5.14 -14.75
N PRO A 297 -30.42 -3.99 -15.45
CA PRO A 297 -30.42 -2.70 -14.80
C PRO A 297 -31.70 -2.60 -13.98
N GLY A 298 -31.60 -2.74 -12.67
CA GLY A 298 -32.89 -2.59 -12.04
C GLY A 298 -33.00 -2.70 -10.54
N SER A 299 -32.21 -3.45 -9.83
CA SER A 299 -32.31 -3.33 -8.38
C SER A 299 -30.93 -2.99 -7.78
N MET A 300 -30.84 -1.81 -7.23
CA MET A 300 -29.67 -1.40 -6.41
C MET A 300 -29.36 -2.48 -5.37
N SER A 301 -30.37 -3.12 -4.78
CA SER A 301 -30.21 -4.23 -3.83
C SER A 301 -29.53 -5.47 -4.45
N GLY A 302 -29.80 -5.81 -5.70
CA GLY A 302 -29.18 -6.94 -6.39
C GLY A 302 -27.69 -6.69 -6.69
N GLN A 303 -27.33 -5.48 -7.10
CA GLN A 303 -25.93 -5.10 -7.33
C GLN A 303 -25.15 -5.06 -6.02
N ILE A 304 -25.72 -4.52 -4.95
CA ILE A 304 -25.09 -4.52 -3.60
C ILE A 304 -24.85 -5.96 -3.14
N ALA A 305 -25.82 -6.86 -3.31
CA ALA A 305 -25.67 -8.26 -2.93
C ALA A 305 -24.55 -8.97 -3.71
N LEU A 306 -24.44 -8.71 -5.03
CA LEU A 306 -23.35 -9.27 -5.86
C LEU A 306 -21.99 -8.76 -5.44
N ARG A 307 -21.85 -7.46 -5.15
CA ARG A 307 -20.60 -6.86 -4.67
C ARG A 307 -20.17 -7.46 -3.35
N LYS A 308 -21.11 -7.61 -2.41
CA LYS A 308 -20.85 -8.26 -1.13
C LYS A 308 -20.38 -9.71 -1.31
N LEU A 309 -20.98 -10.45 -2.23
CA LEU A 309 -20.57 -11.82 -2.53
C LEU A 309 -19.16 -11.88 -3.15
N ILE A 310 -18.80 -10.93 -4.01
CA ILE A 310 -17.44 -10.79 -4.55
C ILE A 310 -16.45 -10.52 -3.39
N GLU A 311 -16.77 -9.58 -2.52
CA GLU A 311 -15.96 -9.25 -1.35
C GLU A 311 -15.75 -10.48 -0.44
N GLU A 312 -16.80 -11.20 -0.10
CA GLU A 312 -16.73 -12.43 0.71
C GLU A 312 -15.83 -13.50 0.06
N ARG A 313 -15.87 -13.65 -1.26
CA ARG A 313 -14.99 -14.60 -1.97
C ARG A 313 -13.53 -14.12 -1.98
N LEU A 314 -13.28 -12.83 -2.19
CA LEU A 314 -11.94 -12.27 -2.11
C LEU A 314 -11.33 -12.42 -0.71
N GLN A 315 -12.13 -12.22 0.34
CA GLN A 315 -11.71 -12.47 1.72
C GLN A 315 -11.36 -13.94 1.97
N LEU A 316 -12.13 -14.87 1.38
CA LEU A 316 -11.80 -16.29 1.45
C LEU A 316 -10.49 -16.61 0.72
N LEU A 317 -10.26 -16.07 -0.48
CA LEU A 317 -8.97 -16.22 -1.18
C LEU A 317 -7.80 -15.68 -0.36
N ALA A 318 -7.99 -14.52 0.28
CA ALA A 318 -7.00 -13.95 1.18
C ALA A 318 -6.73 -14.85 2.41
N GLN A 319 -7.74 -15.55 2.92
CA GLN A 319 -7.54 -16.55 4.00
C GLN A 319 -6.71 -17.74 3.52
N LEU A 320 -6.99 -18.24 2.32
CA LEU A 320 -6.27 -19.39 1.75
C LEU A 320 -4.80 -19.07 1.46
N SER A 321 -4.47 -17.81 1.18
CA SER A 321 -3.08 -17.40 0.97
C SER A 321 -2.19 -17.47 2.22
N ALA A 322 -2.79 -17.66 3.41
CA ALA A 322 -2.07 -17.85 4.67
C ALA A 322 -1.41 -19.23 4.79
N ILE A 323 -1.79 -20.19 3.96
CA ILE A 323 -1.18 -21.52 3.91
C ILE A 323 0.18 -21.42 3.24
N ASP A 324 1.18 -22.13 3.77
CA ASP A 324 2.50 -22.19 3.15
C ASP A 324 2.42 -22.65 1.68
N GLY A 325 3.15 -21.97 0.82
CA GLY A 325 3.09 -22.14 -0.63
C GLY A 325 2.43 -20.94 -1.32
N ALA A 326 2.12 -21.11 -2.60
CA ALA A 326 1.48 -20.08 -3.39
C ALA A 326 -0.03 -20.30 -3.53
N LEU A 327 -0.78 -19.19 -3.57
CA LEU A 327 -2.15 -19.14 -4.05
C LEU A 327 -2.12 -19.03 -5.58
N LEU A 328 -2.66 -20.02 -6.27
CA LEU A 328 -2.66 -20.08 -7.72
C LEU A 328 -4.06 -19.73 -8.24
N LEU A 329 -4.16 -18.65 -8.99
CA LEU A 329 -5.39 -18.15 -9.60
C LEU A 329 -5.26 -18.14 -11.12
N THR A 330 -6.39 -18.19 -11.81
CA THR A 330 -6.43 -17.84 -13.23
C THR A 330 -6.25 -16.34 -13.42
N ASP A 331 -6.05 -15.91 -14.66
CA ASP A 331 -6.07 -14.51 -15.08
C ASP A 331 -7.44 -13.81 -14.85
N GLU A 332 -8.47 -14.56 -14.52
CA GLU A 332 -9.81 -14.08 -14.16
C GLU A 332 -10.08 -14.13 -12.65
N LEU A 333 -9.05 -14.33 -11.85
CA LEU A 333 -9.10 -14.49 -10.39
C LEU A 333 -9.91 -15.72 -9.91
N ASP A 334 -10.09 -16.73 -10.76
CA ASP A 334 -10.67 -18.00 -10.33
C ASP A 334 -9.64 -18.86 -9.61
N LEU A 335 -10.02 -19.46 -8.49
CA LEU A 335 -9.13 -20.30 -7.70
C LEU A 335 -8.80 -21.60 -8.44
N ILE A 336 -7.50 -21.87 -8.65
CA ILE A 336 -6.97 -23.14 -9.15
C ILE A 336 -6.57 -24.01 -7.98
N SER A 337 -5.73 -23.48 -7.09
CA SER A 337 -5.15 -24.22 -5.96
C SER A 337 -4.52 -23.27 -4.95
N PHE A 338 -4.31 -23.76 -3.73
CA PHE A 338 -3.51 -23.09 -2.69
C PHE A 338 -2.51 -24.07 -2.07
N GLY A 339 -1.53 -23.55 -1.31
CA GLY A 339 -0.43 -24.39 -0.80
C GLY A 339 0.48 -24.90 -1.91
N VAL A 340 0.56 -24.18 -3.04
CA VAL A 340 1.26 -24.64 -4.23
C VAL A 340 2.77 -24.44 -4.07
N THR A 341 3.53 -25.51 -4.32
CA THR A 341 4.99 -25.41 -4.46
C THR A 341 5.34 -25.00 -5.89
N LEU A 342 6.05 -23.89 -6.05
CA LEU A 342 6.55 -23.42 -7.33
C LEU A 342 7.85 -24.16 -7.66
N ASN A 343 7.86 -24.88 -8.79
CA ASN A 343 8.98 -25.72 -9.24
C ASN A 343 9.61 -25.08 -10.48
N ALA A 344 10.62 -24.26 -10.30
CA ALA A 344 11.34 -23.68 -11.42
C ALA A 344 12.85 -23.77 -11.17
N PRO A 345 13.66 -24.06 -12.21
CA PRO A 345 15.11 -23.93 -12.10
C PRO A 345 15.48 -22.46 -11.90
N VAL A 346 16.59 -22.24 -11.23
CA VAL A 346 17.14 -20.89 -10.99
C VAL A 346 17.16 -20.09 -12.30
N TRP A 347 16.65 -18.89 -12.22
CA TRP A 347 16.64 -17.96 -13.34
C TRP A 347 17.83 -17.01 -13.23
N GLU A 348 18.62 -16.88 -14.31
CA GLU A 348 19.89 -16.16 -14.31
C GLU A 348 19.83 -14.78 -15.00
N GLY A 349 18.63 -14.27 -15.27
CA GLY A 349 18.46 -12.96 -15.91
C GLY A 349 18.59 -11.78 -14.96
N THR A 350 18.25 -10.59 -15.46
CA THR A 350 18.29 -9.34 -14.71
C THR A 350 16.90 -8.94 -14.22
N VAL A 351 16.78 -8.58 -12.95
CA VAL A 351 15.55 -7.99 -12.41
C VAL A 351 15.71 -6.48 -12.35
N LEU A 352 14.80 -5.75 -13.02
CA LEU A 352 14.77 -4.30 -13.02
C LEU A 352 13.56 -3.80 -12.24
N ILE A 353 13.66 -2.61 -11.67
CA ILE A 353 12.51 -1.91 -11.12
C ILE A 353 11.55 -1.60 -12.27
N GLY A 354 10.31 -2.04 -12.13
CA GLY A 354 9.27 -1.81 -13.11
C GLY A 354 8.98 -0.32 -13.27
N PRO A 355 8.69 0.14 -14.50
CA PRO A 355 8.35 1.53 -14.74
C PRO A 355 7.00 1.88 -14.07
N ASP A 356 6.95 3.04 -13.44
CA ASP A 356 5.73 3.61 -12.91
C ASP A 356 4.88 4.25 -14.03
N ALA A 357 3.70 4.77 -13.67
CA ALA A 357 2.79 5.43 -14.60
C ALA A 357 3.41 6.70 -15.26
N PHE A 358 4.51 7.20 -14.73
CA PHE A 358 5.14 8.48 -15.10
C PHE A 358 6.50 8.28 -15.77
N GLY A 359 6.92 7.02 -16.01
CA GLY A 359 8.14 6.68 -16.72
C GLY A 359 9.38 6.54 -15.82
N GLY A 360 9.23 6.58 -14.50
CA GLY A 360 10.29 6.20 -13.57
C GLY A 360 10.56 4.69 -13.60
N GLY A 361 11.68 4.25 -13.02
CA GLY A 361 12.09 2.85 -12.96
C GLY A 361 13.21 2.51 -13.97
N GLY A 362 13.52 1.23 -14.07
CA GLY A 362 14.57 0.73 -14.96
C GLY A 362 15.91 0.47 -14.27
N ASP A 363 16.06 0.85 -13.02
CA ASP A 363 17.23 0.50 -12.21
C ASP A 363 17.25 -0.99 -11.85
N ILE A 364 18.43 -1.51 -11.54
CA ILE A 364 18.59 -2.92 -11.12
C ILE A 364 17.93 -3.10 -9.75
N PHE A 365 17.02 -4.05 -9.68
CA PHE A 365 16.39 -4.44 -8.42
C PHE A 365 17.27 -5.45 -7.68
N ALA A 366 17.75 -5.09 -6.49
CA ALA A 366 18.64 -5.93 -5.69
C ALA A 366 17.88 -7.09 -5.00
N HIS A 367 17.46 -8.10 -5.77
CA HIS A 367 16.66 -9.22 -5.27
C HIS A 367 17.46 -10.25 -4.46
N THR A 368 18.78 -10.29 -4.55
CA THR A 368 19.65 -11.27 -3.86
C THR A 368 19.58 -11.20 -2.33
N LYS A 369 19.10 -10.09 -1.78
CA LYS A 369 18.89 -9.91 -0.34
C LYS A 369 17.50 -10.35 0.15
N LEU A 370 16.63 -10.78 -0.78
CA LEU A 370 15.26 -11.16 -0.47
C LEU A 370 15.18 -12.62 0.02
N GLY A 371 14.11 -12.92 0.77
CA GLY A 371 13.87 -14.27 1.30
C GLY A 371 13.49 -15.31 0.23
N THR A 372 13.41 -16.57 0.64
CA THR A 372 13.14 -17.73 -0.21
C THR A 372 11.89 -17.57 -1.07
N ARG A 373 10.80 -17.02 -0.50
CA ARG A 373 9.52 -16.82 -1.17
C ARG A 373 9.65 -15.90 -2.41
N HIS A 374 10.41 -14.83 -2.29
CA HIS A 374 10.70 -13.94 -3.43
C HIS A 374 11.55 -14.62 -4.50
N ASN A 375 12.61 -15.31 -4.10
CA ASN A 375 13.52 -15.95 -5.06
C ASN A 375 12.80 -17.06 -5.84
N SER A 376 12.02 -17.92 -5.17
CA SER A 376 11.24 -18.96 -5.85
C SER A 376 10.20 -18.38 -6.82
N THR A 377 9.63 -17.21 -6.49
CA THR A 377 8.70 -16.52 -7.38
C THR A 377 9.42 -15.91 -8.59
N ILE A 378 10.60 -15.32 -8.41
CA ILE A 378 11.44 -14.79 -9.49
C ILE A 378 11.82 -15.94 -10.46
N ASP A 379 12.27 -17.06 -9.92
CA ASP A 379 12.62 -18.24 -10.71
C ASP A 379 11.42 -18.75 -11.52
N PHE A 380 10.25 -18.81 -10.89
CA PHE A 380 9.02 -19.24 -11.54
C PHE A 380 8.59 -18.31 -12.68
N ILE A 381 8.50 -17.02 -12.43
CA ILE A 381 8.10 -16.01 -13.45
C ILE A 381 9.13 -15.96 -14.59
N GLY A 382 10.42 -16.15 -14.29
CA GLY A 382 11.46 -16.24 -15.31
C GLY A 382 11.31 -17.44 -16.26
N LYS A 383 10.54 -18.45 -15.89
CA LYS A 383 10.24 -19.64 -16.72
C LYS A 383 8.79 -19.73 -17.20
N CYS A 384 7.94 -18.83 -16.72
CA CYS A 384 6.51 -18.76 -17.06
C CYS A 384 6.16 -17.34 -17.53
N PRO A 385 6.51 -16.97 -18.78
CA PRO A 385 6.57 -15.57 -19.25
C PRO A 385 5.23 -14.82 -19.33
N ASP A 386 4.12 -15.52 -19.35
CA ASP A 386 2.77 -14.92 -19.40
C ASP A 386 2.07 -14.88 -18.04
N CYS A 387 2.76 -15.34 -16.98
CA CYS A 387 2.26 -15.25 -15.61
C CYS A 387 2.61 -13.90 -14.97
N VAL A 388 1.80 -13.53 -13.99
CA VAL A 388 2.03 -12.39 -13.10
C VAL A 388 2.07 -12.92 -11.67
N ALA A 389 2.99 -12.46 -10.86
CA ALA A 389 3.03 -12.84 -9.46
C ALA A 389 3.07 -11.61 -8.54
N PHE A 390 2.46 -11.77 -7.38
CA PHE A 390 2.52 -10.82 -6.28
C PHE A 390 3.09 -11.53 -5.06
N VAL A 391 4.13 -10.96 -4.48
CA VAL A 391 4.69 -11.41 -3.22
C VAL A 391 4.38 -10.38 -2.15
N VAL A 392 3.55 -10.75 -1.21
CA VAL A 392 3.21 -9.95 -0.05
C VAL A 392 4.20 -10.28 1.06
N SER A 393 4.91 -9.28 1.54
CA SER A 393 5.85 -9.44 2.67
C SER A 393 5.09 -9.36 3.99
N GLU A 394 5.62 -9.99 5.04
CA GLU A 394 5.08 -9.89 6.40
C GLU A 394 5.03 -8.45 6.91
N ASP A 395 5.99 -7.64 6.44
CA ASP A 395 6.10 -6.21 6.75
C ASP A 395 5.17 -5.31 5.89
N GLY A 396 4.36 -5.91 5.01
CA GLY A 396 3.30 -5.25 4.27
C GLY A 396 3.56 -4.84 2.82
N PRO A 397 4.79 -4.64 2.29
CA PRO A 397 4.98 -4.31 0.88
C PRO A 397 4.48 -5.43 -0.04
N ILE A 398 3.77 -5.05 -1.09
CA ILE A 398 3.27 -5.95 -2.13
C ILE A 398 4.15 -5.80 -3.35
N ARG A 399 4.97 -6.80 -3.65
CA ARG A 399 5.84 -6.77 -4.84
C ARG A 399 5.18 -7.46 -6.01
N GLY A 400 5.04 -6.74 -7.12
CA GLY A 400 4.56 -7.32 -8.38
C GLY A 400 5.75 -7.74 -9.26
N ILE A 401 5.67 -8.92 -9.87
CA ILE A 401 6.74 -9.48 -10.71
C ILE A 401 6.14 -9.98 -12.01
N VAL A 402 6.72 -9.53 -13.13
CA VAL A 402 6.37 -10.00 -14.48
C VAL A 402 7.60 -10.18 -15.34
N GLN A 403 7.52 -11.00 -16.36
CA GLN A 403 8.58 -11.13 -17.35
C GLN A 403 8.41 -10.09 -18.47
N ARG A 404 9.45 -9.31 -18.75
CA ARG A 404 9.49 -8.38 -19.86
C ARG A 404 9.94 -9.06 -21.14
N ASP A 405 11.02 -9.83 -21.04
CA ASP A 405 11.64 -10.61 -22.11
C ASP A 405 12.38 -11.82 -21.53
N SER A 406 12.99 -12.66 -22.37
CA SER A 406 13.64 -13.91 -21.93
C SER A 406 14.79 -13.73 -20.94
N SER A 407 15.34 -12.53 -20.82
CA SER A 407 16.49 -12.19 -19.97
C SER A 407 16.19 -11.17 -18.90
N THR A 408 14.98 -10.59 -18.89
CA THR A 408 14.63 -9.48 -18.00
C THR A 408 13.28 -9.66 -17.33
N LEU A 409 13.26 -9.55 -16.02
CA LEU A 409 12.05 -9.40 -15.22
C LEU A 409 11.88 -7.95 -14.77
N LEU A 410 10.64 -7.55 -14.61
CA LEU A 410 10.27 -6.30 -13.95
C LEU A 410 9.70 -6.62 -12.57
N CYS A 411 10.19 -5.90 -11.56
CA CYS A 411 9.71 -5.97 -10.20
C CYS A 411 9.29 -4.58 -9.73
N TRP A 412 8.07 -4.43 -9.29
CA TRP A 412 7.60 -3.23 -8.59
C TRP A 412 7.78 -3.45 -7.10
N PRO A 413 8.59 -2.63 -6.42
CA PRO A 413 8.92 -2.82 -5.00
C PRO A 413 7.71 -2.75 -4.07
N ASP A 414 6.72 -1.94 -4.40
CA ASP A 414 5.44 -1.87 -3.70
C ASP A 414 4.31 -1.50 -4.68
N CYS A 415 3.38 -2.42 -4.87
CA CYS A 415 2.19 -2.29 -5.71
C CYS A 415 0.93 -1.94 -4.90
N THR A 416 1.06 -1.41 -3.69
CA THR A 416 -0.09 -1.05 -2.88
C THR A 416 -0.79 0.16 -3.49
N GLU A 417 -2.02 -0.01 -3.98
CA GLU A 417 -2.89 1.09 -4.42
C GLU A 417 -3.73 1.65 -3.27
N SER A 418 -4.17 0.78 -2.38
CA SER A 418 -5.04 1.16 -1.27
C SER A 418 -4.26 1.50 -0.03
N MET A 419 -4.65 2.59 0.64
CA MET A 419 -4.11 2.98 1.94
C MET A 419 -4.64 2.13 3.10
N PHE A 420 -5.55 1.21 2.83
CA PHE A 420 -6.21 0.37 3.83
C PHE A 420 -5.51 -0.98 4.04
N VAL A 421 -4.23 -1.00 3.75
CA VAL A 421 -3.35 -2.17 4.02
C VAL A 421 -2.73 -2.06 5.39
#